data_d41f1fe605f046f1d1e27db4d231e5e2
#
_entry.id   d41f1fe605f046f1d1e27db4d231e5e2
#
_cell.length_a   1.000
_cell.length_b   1.000
_cell.length_c   1.000
_cell.angle_alpha   90.00
_cell.angle_beta   90.00
_cell.angle_gamma   90.00
#
_symmetry.space_group_name_H-M   'P 1'
#
loop_
_entity.id
_entity.type
_entity.pdbx_description
1 polymer ?
#
loop_
_entity_poly.entity_id
_entity_poly.type
_entity_poly.pdbx_seq_one_letter_code
_entity_poly.pdbx_strand_id
1 'polypeptide(L)'
;MIRENLRNVAIIAHVDHGKTTLVDALLKQSHVFRENEKVAERVMDSNDLERERGITILSKNTAVMHDGIKINIVDTPGHADFGGEVERVLNMVDGVLLLVDAYEGPMPQTKYVLRKALEQKLKPIVVINKIDRPDQRVKEVEDEVLELFMELEADDDQLDFPVVYASARAGVAKTNWDDEAVNMEPLFETLIEEIPAPQGDLEGPLQFM
;
A
#
# COMPACT_ATOMS: atom_id res chain seq x y z
N MET A 1 4.11 15.84 19.80
CA MET A 1 2.64 15.84 19.58
C MET A 1 2.34 14.73 18.59
N ILE A 2 1.34 13.91 18.84
CA ILE A 2 0.86 12.88 17.90
C ILE A 2 -0.25 13.51 17.06
N ARG A 3 -0.17 13.36 15.74
CA ARG A 3 -1.23 13.78 14.82
C ARG A 3 -2.16 12.61 14.53
N GLU A 4 -3.10 12.35 15.43
CA GLU A 4 -4.02 11.21 15.36
C GLU A 4 -4.88 11.17 14.09
N ASN A 5 -5.11 12.33 13.46
CA ASN A 5 -5.89 12.47 12.23
C ASN A 5 -5.06 12.31 10.93
N LEU A 6 -3.88 11.71 11.01
CA LEU A 6 -2.99 11.53 9.87
C LEU A 6 -2.40 10.12 9.87
N ARG A 7 -2.28 9.52 8.67
CA ARG A 7 -1.54 8.29 8.42
C ARG A 7 -0.68 8.47 7.18
N ASN A 8 0.55 7.97 7.23
CA ASN A 8 1.47 8.00 6.09
C ASN A 8 1.84 6.56 5.73
N VAL A 9 1.52 6.13 4.53
CA VAL A 9 1.75 4.76 4.07
C VAL A 9 2.41 4.76 2.70
N ALA A 10 3.41 3.89 2.50
CA ALA A 10 3.97 3.62 1.19
C ALA A 10 3.36 2.34 0.60
N ILE A 11 3.09 2.32 -0.70
CA ILE A 11 2.65 1.10 -1.39
C ILE A 11 3.85 0.45 -2.07
N ILE A 12 4.09 -0.80 -1.71
CA ILE A 12 5.09 -1.68 -2.32
C ILE A 12 4.34 -2.71 -3.17
N ALA A 13 4.62 -2.76 -4.45
CA ALA A 13 3.98 -3.72 -5.35
C ALA A 13 4.91 -4.09 -6.51
N HIS A 14 4.78 -5.33 -6.99
CA HIS A 14 5.33 -5.68 -8.29
C HIS A 14 4.51 -5.06 -9.43
N VAL A 15 5.13 -4.93 -10.59
CA VAL A 15 4.44 -4.51 -11.83
C VAL A 15 3.25 -5.44 -12.06
N ASP A 16 2.13 -4.87 -12.49
CA ASP A 16 0.87 -5.57 -12.77
C ASP A 16 0.14 -6.18 -11.56
N HIS A 17 0.64 -6.08 -10.32
CA HIS A 17 -0.10 -6.51 -9.13
C HIS A 17 -1.33 -5.63 -8.81
N GLY A 18 -1.51 -4.52 -9.54
CA GLY A 18 -2.71 -3.68 -9.47
C GLY A 18 -2.59 -2.46 -8.55
N LYS A 19 -1.37 -1.95 -8.32
CA LYS A 19 -1.10 -0.78 -7.48
C LYS A 19 -1.94 0.44 -7.88
N THR A 20 -1.85 0.88 -9.14
CA THR A 20 -2.62 2.02 -9.66
C THR A 20 -4.13 1.81 -9.52
N THR A 21 -4.60 0.59 -9.82
CA THR A 21 -6.02 0.24 -9.69
C THR A 21 -6.50 0.30 -8.25
N LEU A 22 -5.67 -0.14 -7.28
CA LEU A 22 -5.99 -0.06 -5.86
C LEU A 22 -6.09 1.39 -5.39
N VAL A 23 -5.13 2.23 -5.75
CA VAL A 23 -5.15 3.67 -5.40
C VAL A 23 -6.36 4.35 -6.02
N ASP A 24 -6.69 4.07 -7.28
CA ASP A 24 -7.90 4.59 -7.93
C ASP A 24 -9.19 4.15 -7.21
N ALA A 25 -9.25 2.90 -6.74
CA ALA A 25 -10.40 2.40 -5.97
C ALA A 25 -10.54 3.13 -4.62
N LEU A 26 -9.45 3.33 -3.91
CA LEU A 26 -9.42 4.09 -2.65
C LEU A 26 -9.83 5.55 -2.88
N LEU A 27 -9.31 6.20 -3.92
CA LEU A 27 -9.69 7.57 -4.27
C LEU A 27 -11.17 7.71 -4.59
N LYS A 28 -11.74 6.78 -5.34
CA LYS A 28 -13.17 6.79 -5.70
C LYS A 28 -14.07 6.64 -4.48
N GLN A 29 -13.70 5.84 -3.50
CA GLN A 29 -14.52 5.56 -2.32
C GLN A 29 -14.26 6.50 -1.14
N SER A 30 -13.16 7.24 -1.15
CA SER A 30 -12.83 8.23 -0.11
C SER A 30 -13.62 9.54 -0.18
N HIS A 31 -14.57 9.68 -1.12
CA HIS A 31 -15.37 10.90 -1.34
C HIS A 31 -14.55 12.20 -1.54
N VAL A 32 -13.27 12.09 -1.90
CA VAL A 32 -12.41 13.25 -2.19
C VAL A 32 -12.89 14.01 -3.44
N PHE A 33 -13.55 13.29 -4.36
CA PHE A 33 -14.12 13.88 -5.58
C PHE A 33 -15.59 14.30 -5.38
N ARG A 34 -15.96 15.45 -5.92
CA ARG A 34 -17.36 15.86 -5.97
C ARG A 34 -18.18 14.88 -6.82
N GLU A 35 -19.44 14.63 -6.46
CA GLU A 35 -20.33 13.64 -7.12
C GLU A 35 -20.44 13.76 -8.66
N ASN A 36 -20.00 14.87 -9.25
CA ASN A 36 -20.03 15.13 -10.70
C ASN A 36 -18.63 15.25 -11.34
N GLU A 37 -17.55 14.98 -10.60
CA GLU A 37 -16.20 15.08 -11.13
C GLU A 37 -15.83 13.77 -11.83
N LYS A 38 -15.57 13.83 -13.13
CA LYS A 38 -15.04 12.68 -13.87
C LYS A 38 -13.60 12.44 -13.41
N VAL A 39 -13.43 11.46 -12.54
CA VAL A 39 -12.09 10.99 -12.15
C VAL A 39 -11.42 10.41 -13.39
N ALA A 40 -10.29 10.98 -13.80
CA ALA A 40 -9.49 10.39 -14.85
C ALA A 40 -9.02 8.99 -14.37
N GLU A 41 -9.18 7.99 -15.20
CA GLU A 41 -8.58 6.69 -14.92
C GLU A 41 -7.06 6.83 -14.80
N ARG A 42 -6.45 6.09 -13.86
CA ARG A 42 -5.00 6.13 -13.58
C ARG A 42 -4.50 7.49 -13.12
N VAL A 43 -5.13 8.03 -12.07
CA VAL A 43 -4.74 9.33 -11.47
C VAL A 43 -3.25 9.39 -11.13
N MET A 44 -2.65 8.26 -10.74
CA MET A 44 -1.23 8.17 -10.40
C MET A 44 -0.30 8.06 -11.61
N ASP A 45 -0.76 7.60 -12.78
CA ASP A 45 0.07 7.41 -13.96
C ASP A 45 -0.06 8.63 -14.91
N SER A 46 0.48 9.77 -14.50
CA SER A 46 0.38 11.02 -15.28
C SER A 46 1.44 11.19 -16.37
N ASN A 47 2.49 10.35 -16.40
CA ASN A 47 3.58 10.40 -17.37
C ASN A 47 3.30 9.44 -18.53
N ASP A 48 3.46 9.90 -19.78
CA ASP A 48 3.22 9.08 -20.97
C ASP A 48 4.10 7.83 -21.02
N LEU A 49 5.35 7.90 -20.51
CA LEU A 49 6.26 6.77 -20.41
C LEU A 49 5.80 5.73 -19.37
N GLU A 50 5.22 6.17 -18.26
CA GLU A 50 4.65 5.28 -17.24
C GLU A 50 3.41 4.56 -17.77
N ARG A 51 2.57 5.29 -18.53
CA ARG A 51 1.39 4.71 -19.19
C ARG A 51 1.75 3.69 -20.26
N GLU A 52 2.78 3.98 -21.06
CA GLU A 52 3.22 3.09 -22.14
C GLU A 52 3.86 1.81 -21.60
N ARG A 53 4.65 1.93 -20.52
CA ARG A 53 5.40 0.82 -19.93
C ARG A 53 4.66 0.10 -18.80
N GLY A 54 3.58 0.68 -18.27
CA GLY A 54 2.83 0.14 -17.14
C GLY A 54 3.59 0.13 -15.81
N ILE A 55 4.68 0.94 -15.69
CA ILE A 55 5.54 1.00 -14.51
C ILE A 55 5.53 2.40 -13.89
N THR A 56 5.63 2.49 -12.57
CA THR A 56 5.88 3.75 -11.86
C THR A 56 7.36 4.09 -11.91
N ILE A 57 7.69 5.27 -12.44
CA ILE A 57 9.07 5.77 -12.54
C ILE A 57 9.35 6.77 -11.43
N LEU A 58 8.40 7.66 -11.14
CA LEU A 58 8.53 8.71 -10.13
C LEU A 58 7.60 8.44 -8.95
N SER A 59 8.13 8.61 -7.75
CA SER A 59 7.31 8.56 -6.53
C SER A 59 6.25 9.65 -6.55
N LYS A 60 5.01 9.28 -6.32
CA LYS A 60 3.86 10.20 -6.28
C LYS A 60 3.21 10.12 -4.93
N ASN A 61 2.72 11.24 -4.46
CA ASN A 61 1.96 11.32 -3.23
C ASN A 61 0.51 11.64 -3.56
N THR A 62 -0.39 10.84 -3.02
CA THR A 62 -1.83 11.11 -3.06
C THR A 62 -2.39 11.04 -1.66
N ALA A 63 -3.53 11.66 -1.43
CA ALA A 63 -4.17 11.62 -0.12
C ALA A 63 -5.66 11.31 -0.27
N VAL A 64 -6.14 10.45 0.61
CA VAL A 64 -7.55 10.12 0.76
C VAL A 64 -8.03 10.55 2.14
N MET A 65 -9.32 10.82 2.27
CA MET A 65 -9.96 11.14 3.55
C MET A 65 -10.93 10.03 3.90
N HIS A 66 -10.81 9.50 5.12
CA HIS A 66 -11.74 8.51 5.64
C HIS A 66 -12.00 8.81 7.12
N ASP A 67 -13.27 8.97 7.52
CA ASP A 67 -13.71 9.28 8.88
C ASP A 67 -12.95 10.42 9.58
N GLY A 68 -12.61 11.48 8.83
CA GLY A 68 -11.86 12.63 9.32
C GLY A 68 -10.35 12.40 9.44
N ILE A 69 -9.87 11.21 9.10
CA ILE A 69 -8.45 10.86 9.06
C ILE A 69 -7.95 11.02 7.63
N LYS A 70 -6.85 11.75 7.49
CA LYS A 70 -6.13 11.89 6.22
C LYS A 70 -5.11 10.77 6.08
N ILE A 71 -5.22 9.97 5.02
CA ILE A 71 -4.27 8.92 4.68
C ILE A 71 -3.45 9.39 3.48
N ASN A 72 -2.18 9.69 3.70
CA ASN A 72 -1.22 10.00 2.64
C ASN A 72 -0.68 8.66 2.10
N ILE A 73 -0.83 8.46 0.82
CA ILE A 73 -0.38 7.27 0.11
C ILE A 73 0.78 7.70 -0.79
N VAL A 74 1.96 7.15 -0.51
CA VAL A 74 3.17 7.41 -1.31
C VAL A 74 3.42 6.20 -2.19
N ASP A 75 3.43 6.43 -3.49
CA ASP A 75 3.75 5.40 -4.47
C ASP A 75 5.26 5.16 -4.52
N THR A 76 5.69 3.90 -4.40
CA THR A 76 7.09 3.55 -4.51
C THR A 76 7.40 3.02 -5.92
N PRO A 77 8.55 3.40 -6.51
CA PRO A 77 9.03 2.75 -7.72
C PRO A 77 9.18 1.24 -7.49
N GLY A 78 8.61 0.44 -8.38
CA GLY A 78 8.62 -1.02 -8.26
C GLY A 78 9.93 -1.69 -8.71
N HIS A 79 10.92 -0.93 -9.17
CA HIS A 79 12.15 -1.48 -9.76
C HIS A 79 13.37 -1.22 -8.87
N ALA A 80 14.23 -2.24 -8.72
CA ALA A 80 15.44 -2.18 -7.87
C ALA A 80 16.44 -1.08 -8.29
N ASP A 81 16.37 -0.57 -9.52
CA ASP A 81 17.24 0.49 -10.03
C ASP A 81 17.02 1.86 -9.35
N PHE A 82 15.91 2.03 -8.62
CA PHE A 82 15.54 3.28 -7.94
C PHE A 82 15.78 3.25 -6.43
N GLY A 83 16.77 2.51 -5.95
CA GLY A 83 17.02 2.29 -4.52
C GLY A 83 17.11 3.57 -3.67
N GLY A 84 17.69 4.65 -4.19
CA GLY A 84 17.79 5.93 -3.48
C GLY A 84 16.44 6.65 -3.32
N GLU A 85 15.51 6.50 -4.27
CA GLU A 85 14.14 7.04 -4.15
C GLU A 85 13.31 6.22 -3.18
N VAL A 86 13.46 4.91 -3.21
CA VAL A 86 12.78 4.00 -2.27
C VAL A 86 13.14 4.36 -0.83
N GLU A 87 14.41 4.53 -0.50
CA GLU A 87 14.85 4.89 0.85
C GLU A 87 14.28 6.26 1.29
N ARG A 88 14.22 7.24 0.39
CA ARG A 88 13.60 8.55 0.70
C ARG A 88 12.12 8.42 1.01
N VAL A 89 11.39 7.63 0.23
CA VAL A 89 9.96 7.40 0.45
C VAL A 89 9.73 6.72 1.79
N LEU A 90 10.48 5.66 2.09
CA LEU A 90 10.34 4.91 3.33
C LEU A 90 10.62 5.77 4.58
N ASN A 91 11.52 6.77 4.47
CA ASN A 91 11.78 7.72 5.56
C ASN A 91 10.62 8.72 5.81
N MET A 92 9.64 8.81 4.93
CA MET A 92 8.51 9.75 5.04
C MET A 92 7.21 9.08 5.49
N VAL A 93 7.21 7.77 5.74
CA VAL A 93 6.02 7.01 6.06
C VAL A 93 6.13 6.28 7.40
N ASP A 94 4.99 5.93 7.96
CA ASP A 94 4.88 5.26 9.26
C ASP A 94 4.56 3.76 9.11
N GLY A 95 4.18 3.35 7.89
CA GLY A 95 3.91 1.95 7.56
C GLY A 95 3.95 1.69 6.06
N VAL A 96 3.87 0.42 5.70
CA VAL A 96 3.93 -0.04 4.31
C VAL A 96 2.79 -0.98 3.98
N LEU A 97 2.26 -0.85 2.78
CA LEU A 97 1.24 -1.70 2.22
C LEU A 97 1.88 -2.56 1.13
N LEU A 98 2.09 -3.85 1.43
CA LEU A 98 2.62 -4.82 0.48
C LEU A 98 1.47 -5.39 -0.35
N LEU A 99 1.41 -5.04 -1.63
CA LEU A 99 0.39 -5.52 -2.55
C LEU A 99 0.91 -6.74 -3.32
N VAL A 100 0.21 -7.85 -3.22
CA VAL A 100 0.57 -9.14 -3.84
C VAL A 100 -0.60 -9.64 -4.69
N ASP A 101 -0.31 -10.15 -5.87
CA ASP A 101 -1.32 -10.80 -6.73
C ASP A 101 -1.70 -12.18 -6.15
N ALA A 102 -2.99 -12.47 -6.06
CA ALA A 102 -3.54 -13.72 -5.49
C ALA A 102 -3.15 -15.00 -6.25
N TYR A 103 -2.59 -14.88 -7.46
CA TYR A 103 -2.10 -16.00 -8.26
C TYR A 103 -0.57 -16.03 -8.34
N GLU A 104 0.06 -14.89 -8.63
CA GLU A 104 1.52 -14.82 -8.82
C GLU A 104 2.30 -14.94 -7.52
N GLY A 105 1.73 -14.43 -6.41
CA GLY A 105 2.42 -14.39 -5.13
C GLY A 105 3.49 -13.28 -5.05
N PRO A 106 4.35 -13.30 -4.01
CA PRO A 106 5.39 -12.32 -3.81
C PRO A 106 6.51 -12.46 -4.85
N MET A 107 6.89 -11.35 -5.50
CA MET A 107 7.88 -11.34 -6.56
C MET A 107 9.27 -10.84 -6.08
N PRO A 108 10.38 -11.29 -6.69
CA PRO A 108 11.73 -10.96 -6.24
C PRO A 108 12.02 -9.44 -6.18
N GLN A 109 11.41 -8.64 -7.06
CA GLN A 109 11.65 -7.19 -7.09
C GLN A 109 11.12 -6.48 -5.83
N THR A 110 10.02 -6.97 -5.25
CA THR A 110 9.47 -6.39 -4.02
C THR A 110 10.31 -6.69 -2.79
N LYS A 111 11.12 -7.75 -2.84
CA LYS A 111 11.97 -8.21 -1.74
C LYS A 111 12.95 -7.15 -1.23
N TYR A 112 13.59 -6.42 -2.15
CA TYR A 112 14.52 -5.35 -1.77
C TYR A 112 13.82 -4.22 -1.02
N VAL A 113 12.68 -3.73 -1.55
CA VAL A 113 11.93 -2.63 -0.96
C VAL A 113 11.34 -3.04 0.39
N LEU A 114 10.79 -4.25 0.47
CA LEU A 114 10.25 -4.80 1.72
C LEU A 114 11.34 -4.94 2.78
N ARG A 115 12.53 -5.45 2.43
CA ARG A 115 13.67 -5.53 3.36
C ARG A 115 13.99 -4.17 3.96
N LYS A 116 14.07 -3.12 3.12
CA LYS A 116 14.35 -1.77 3.58
C LYS A 116 13.27 -1.22 4.51
N ALA A 117 12.01 -1.53 4.24
CA ALA A 117 10.90 -1.17 5.11
C ALA A 117 10.98 -1.87 6.48
N LEU A 118 11.29 -3.17 6.48
CA LEU A 118 11.44 -3.95 7.72
C LEU A 118 12.65 -3.50 8.55
N GLU A 119 13.80 -3.19 7.90
CA GLU A 119 14.98 -2.61 8.57
C GLU A 119 14.65 -1.29 9.29
N GLN A 120 13.75 -0.48 8.74
CA GLN A 120 13.29 0.77 9.34
C GLN A 120 12.16 0.59 10.37
N LYS A 121 11.77 -0.65 10.67
CA LYS A 121 10.69 -0.97 11.62
C LYS A 121 9.33 -0.38 11.23
N LEU A 122 9.09 -0.22 9.95
CA LEU A 122 7.78 0.19 9.46
C LEU A 122 6.75 -0.93 9.65
N LYS A 123 5.52 -0.56 10.05
CA LYS A 123 4.43 -1.52 10.23
C LYS A 123 3.96 -2.02 8.86
N PRO A 124 4.01 -3.32 8.56
CA PRO A 124 3.54 -3.87 7.31
C PRO A 124 2.05 -4.23 7.37
N ILE A 125 1.35 -3.99 6.26
CA ILE A 125 0.02 -4.52 5.97
C ILE A 125 0.12 -5.26 4.64
N VAL A 126 -0.38 -6.48 4.56
CA VAL A 126 -0.39 -7.27 3.33
C VAL A 126 -1.75 -7.17 2.66
N VAL A 127 -1.79 -6.83 1.38
CA VAL A 127 -3.00 -6.85 0.58
C VAL A 127 -2.86 -7.88 -0.53
N ILE A 128 -3.64 -8.95 -0.45
CA ILE A 128 -3.73 -9.97 -1.50
C ILE A 128 -4.81 -9.53 -2.48
N ASN A 129 -4.38 -9.05 -3.65
CA ASN A 129 -5.24 -8.47 -4.67
C ASN A 129 -5.63 -9.47 -5.75
N LYS A 130 -6.67 -9.12 -6.49
CA LYS A 130 -7.23 -9.93 -7.60
C LYS A 130 -7.85 -11.25 -7.12
N ILE A 131 -8.49 -11.24 -5.95
CA ILE A 131 -9.20 -12.41 -5.40
C ILE A 131 -10.40 -12.85 -6.26
N ASP A 132 -10.84 -12.02 -7.19
CA ASP A 132 -11.88 -12.30 -8.19
C ASP A 132 -11.41 -13.21 -9.33
N ARG A 133 -10.12 -13.51 -9.42
CA ARG A 133 -9.59 -14.43 -10.44
C ARG A 133 -10.00 -15.88 -10.15
N PRO A 134 -10.40 -16.65 -11.18
CA PRO A 134 -10.79 -18.05 -10.99
C PRO A 134 -9.62 -18.98 -10.65
N ASP A 135 -8.39 -18.56 -10.96
CA ASP A 135 -7.14 -19.28 -10.74
C ASP A 135 -6.36 -18.80 -9.49
N GLN A 136 -7.01 -18.01 -8.61
CA GLN A 136 -6.41 -17.53 -7.37
C GLN A 136 -6.03 -18.71 -6.44
N ARG A 137 -4.93 -18.54 -5.70
CA ARG A 137 -4.37 -19.49 -4.73
C ARG A 137 -4.01 -18.80 -3.42
N VAL A 138 -4.97 -18.06 -2.88
CA VAL A 138 -4.78 -17.13 -1.75
C VAL A 138 -4.05 -17.76 -0.57
N LYS A 139 -4.40 -18.98 -0.16
CA LYS A 139 -3.76 -19.66 0.99
C LYS A 139 -2.28 -19.93 0.76
N GLU A 140 -1.92 -20.39 -0.42
CA GLU A 140 -0.51 -20.60 -0.77
C GLU A 140 0.25 -19.27 -0.83
N VAL A 141 -0.39 -18.22 -1.33
CA VAL A 141 0.21 -16.87 -1.38
C VAL A 141 0.43 -16.30 0.03
N GLU A 142 -0.48 -16.53 0.97
CA GLU A 142 -0.27 -16.16 2.39
C GLU A 142 0.97 -16.85 2.97
N ASP A 143 1.09 -18.16 2.76
CA ASP A 143 2.23 -18.93 3.22
C ASP A 143 3.54 -18.41 2.59
N GLU A 144 3.54 -18.14 1.26
CA GLU A 144 4.69 -17.59 0.55
C GLU A 144 5.09 -16.18 1.06
N VAL A 145 4.11 -15.35 1.42
CA VAL A 145 4.37 -14.03 2.00
C VAL A 145 4.98 -14.20 3.40
N LEU A 146 4.45 -15.08 4.22
CA LEU A 146 5.00 -15.35 5.55
C LEU A 146 6.44 -15.87 5.45
N GLU A 147 6.71 -16.82 4.54
CA GLU A 147 8.07 -17.31 4.26
C GLU A 147 9.00 -16.17 3.83
N LEU A 148 8.53 -15.24 2.98
CA LEU A 148 9.29 -14.07 2.57
C LEU A 148 9.66 -13.17 3.75
N PHE A 149 8.73 -12.89 4.67
CA PHE A 149 9.00 -12.10 5.86
C PHE A 149 10.02 -12.78 6.77
N MET A 150 9.90 -14.09 6.97
CA MET A 150 10.87 -14.89 7.73
C MET A 150 12.25 -14.87 7.08
N GLU A 151 12.35 -14.99 5.75
CA GLU A 151 13.61 -14.90 4.99
C GLU A 151 14.26 -13.52 5.11
N LEU A 152 13.45 -12.47 5.27
CA LEU A 152 13.91 -11.10 5.46
C LEU A 152 14.21 -10.75 6.93
N GLU A 153 14.20 -11.75 7.84
CA GLU A 153 14.48 -11.58 9.26
C GLU A 153 13.56 -10.58 9.95
N ALA A 154 12.26 -10.58 9.56
CA ALA A 154 11.23 -9.79 10.22
C ALA A 154 11.13 -10.17 11.70
N ASP A 155 10.90 -9.18 12.56
CA ASP A 155 10.66 -9.43 13.99
C ASP A 155 9.24 -9.93 14.26
N ASP A 156 8.97 -10.35 15.51
CA ASP A 156 7.68 -10.92 15.90
C ASP A 156 6.50 -9.96 15.63
N ASP A 157 6.70 -8.65 15.87
CA ASP A 157 5.68 -7.62 15.60
C ASP A 157 5.41 -7.43 14.10
N GLN A 158 6.42 -7.67 13.28
CA GLN A 158 6.31 -7.59 11.82
C GLN A 158 5.78 -8.88 11.20
N LEU A 159 5.95 -10.03 11.85
CA LEU A 159 5.38 -11.31 11.43
C LEU A 159 3.88 -11.40 11.75
N ASP A 160 3.39 -10.64 12.73
CA ASP A 160 1.97 -10.48 13.03
C ASP A 160 1.33 -9.38 12.15
N PHE A 161 1.54 -9.50 10.85
CA PHE A 161 0.99 -8.54 9.90
C PHE A 161 -0.49 -8.84 9.59
N PRO A 162 -1.35 -7.84 9.51
CA PRO A 162 -2.72 -8.00 9.05
C PRO A 162 -2.76 -8.29 7.53
N VAL A 163 -3.69 -9.17 7.13
CA VAL A 163 -3.95 -9.50 5.74
C VAL A 163 -5.31 -8.98 5.32
N VAL A 164 -5.35 -8.27 4.20
CA VAL A 164 -6.58 -7.81 3.55
C VAL A 164 -6.70 -8.45 2.18
N TYR A 165 -7.83 -9.06 1.90
CA TYR A 165 -8.13 -9.66 0.60
C TYR A 165 -8.91 -8.67 -0.24
N ALA A 166 -8.44 -8.35 -1.44
CA ALA A 166 -9.03 -7.30 -2.25
C ALA A 166 -9.22 -7.69 -3.72
N SER A 167 -10.25 -7.14 -4.32
CA SER A 167 -10.34 -6.95 -5.77
C SER A 167 -10.37 -5.46 -6.06
N ALA A 168 -9.20 -4.88 -6.32
CA ALA A 168 -9.08 -3.47 -6.63
C ALA A 168 -9.92 -3.07 -7.85
N ARG A 169 -10.05 -3.96 -8.83
CA ARG A 169 -10.87 -3.77 -10.03
C ARG A 169 -12.36 -3.67 -9.70
N ALA A 170 -12.85 -4.52 -8.80
CA ALA A 170 -14.24 -4.49 -8.35
C ALA A 170 -14.48 -3.40 -7.27
N GLY A 171 -13.41 -2.86 -6.67
CA GLY A 171 -13.51 -1.87 -5.60
C GLY A 171 -13.99 -2.46 -4.29
N VAL A 172 -13.58 -3.70 -3.96
CA VAL A 172 -14.04 -4.42 -2.77
C VAL A 172 -12.86 -5.05 -2.02
N ALA A 173 -12.99 -5.14 -0.70
CA ALA A 173 -12.01 -5.75 0.20
C ALA A 173 -12.69 -6.45 1.37
N LYS A 174 -11.96 -7.34 2.05
CA LYS A 174 -12.37 -8.03 3.27
C LYS A 174 -11.15 -8.44 4.09
N THR A 175 -11.31 -8.54 5.41
CA THR A 175 -10.25 -8.98 6.32
C THR A 175 -10.34 -10.46 6.66
N ASN A 176 -11.53 -11.06 6.50
CA ASN A 176 -11.72 -12.48 6.68
C ASN A 176 -12.14 -13.12 5.35
N TRP A 177 -11.51 -14.27 5.02
CA TRP A 177 -11.78 -14.94 3.75
C TRP A 177 -13.25 -15.35 3.56
N ASP A 178 -13.93 -15.71 4.64
CA ASP A 178 -15.32 -16.20 4.61
C ASP A 178 -16.35 -15.06 4.51
N ASP A 179 -15.93 -13.81 4.69
CA ASP A 179 -16.81 -12.64 4.61
C ASP A 179 -17.12 -12.25 3.16
N GLU A 180 -18.26 -11.56 2.97
CA GLU A 180 -18.60 -10.95 1.69
C GLU A 180 -17.81 -9.65 1.49
N ALA A 181 -17.14 -9.51 0.36
CA ALA A 181 -16.43 -8.30 -0.01
C ALA A 181 -17.41 -7.30 -0.66
N VAL A 182 -17.71 -6.18 0.02
CA VAL A 182 -18.74 -5.20 -0.39
C VAL A 182 -18.14 -3.89 -0.92
N ASN A 183 -17.13 -3.37 -0.24
CA ASN A 183 -16.47 -2.09 -0.54
C ASN A 183 -15.02 -2.12 -0.04
N MET A 184 -14.30 -0.98 -0.10
CA MET A 184 -12.92 -0.87 0.38
C MET A 184 -12.81 -0.49 1.87
N GLU A 185 -13.92 -0.39 2.59
CA GLU A 185 -13.97 -0.05 4.02
C GLU A 185 -13.01 -0.88 4.87
N PRO A 186 -12.96 -2.23 4.74
CA PRO A 186 -12.05 -3.05 5.54
C PRO A 186 -10.57 -2.67 5.37
N LEU A 187 -10.16 -2.21 4.18
CA LEU A 187 -8.81 -1.73 3.96
C LEU A 187 -8.55 -0.37 4.62
N PHE A 188 -9.53 0.56 4.58
CA PHE A 188 -9.41 1.85 5.26
C PHE A 188 -9.31 1.66 6.78
N GLU A 189 -10.17 0.82 7.37
CA GLU A 189 -10.15 0.51 8.79
C GLU A 189 -8.80 -0.09 9.19
N THR A 190 -8.32 -1.12 8.48
CA THR A 190 -7.02 -1.73 8.74
C THR A 190 -5.87 -0.72 8.66
N LEU A 191 -5.87 0.17 7.65
CA LEU A 191 -4.86 1.24 7.54
C LEU A 191 -4.87 2.19 8.73
N ILE A 192 -6.05 2.54 9.24
CA ILE A 192 -6.20 3.47 10.37
C ILE A 192 -5.81 2.81 11.69
N GLU A 193 -6.17 1.55 11.88
CA GLU A 193 -5.90 0.81 13.12
C GLU A 193 -4.44 0.40 13.26
N GLU A 194 -3.83 -0.08 12.19
CA GLU A 194 -2.50 -0.69 12.22
C GLU A 194 -1.36 0.30 12.00
N ILE A 195 -1.55 1.31 11.13
CA ILE A 195 -0.49 2.28 10.89
C ILE A 195 -0.48 3.32 12.01
N PRO A 196 0.65 3.51 12.71
CA PRO A 196 0.74 4.50 13.77
C PRO A 196 0.56 5.93 13.23
N ALA A 197 0.01 6.79 14.07
CA ALA A 197 -0.04 8.21 13.77
C ALA A 197 1.36 8.83 13.84
N PRO A 198 1.74 9.74 12.92
CA PRO A 198 3.06 10.33 12.90
C PRO A 198 3.34 11.13 14.17
N GLN A 199 4.54 10.98 14.70
CA GLN A 199 5.02 11.66 15.88
C GLN A 199 6.02 12.76 15.48
N GLY A 200 5.94 13.92 16.12
CA GLY A 200 6.87 15.01 15.86
C GLY A 200 7.08 15.89 17.09
N ASP A 201 8.25 16.49 17.18
CA ASP A 201 8.57 17.53 18.17
C ASP A 201 8.20 18.90 17.58
N LEU A 202 7.19 19.57 18.15
CA LEU A 202 6.74 20.88 17.70
C LEU A 202 7.66 22.02 18.15
N GLU A 203 8.47 21.79 19.17
CA GLU A 203 9.42 22.79 19.69
C GLU A 203 10.82 22.59 19.09
N GLY A 204 11.01 21.52 18.35
CA GLY A 204 12.24 21.23 17.63
C GLY A 204 12.48 22.19 16.45
N PRO A 205 13.73 22.32 15.99
CA PRO A 205 14.02 23.12 14.81
C PRO A 205 13.35 22.55 13.57
N LEU A 206 12.92 23.43 12.65
CA LEU A 206 12.36 23.01 11.37
C LEU A 206 13.38 22.17 10.60
N GLN A 207 12.99 20.96 10.21
CA GLN A 207 13.79 20.06 9.41
C GLN A 207 13.21 19.99 7.99
N PHE A 208 14.06 20.21 6.99
CA PHE A 208 13.77 19.95 5.58
C PHE A 208 14.57 18.73 5.11
N MET A 209 13.86 17.81 4.43
CA MET A 209 14.49 16.73 3.68
C MET A 209 14.51 17.04 2.18
#